data_2cca4fb82a0d05606757a0730bdafd3e
#
_entry.id   2cca4fb82a0d05606757a0730bdafd3e
#
_cell.length_a   1.000
_cell.length_b   1.000
_cell.length_c   1.000
_cell.angle_alpha   90.00
_cell.angle_beta   90.00
_cell.angle_gamma   90.00
#
_symmetry.space_group_name_H-M   'P 1'
#
loop_
_entity.id
_entity.type
_entity.pdbx_description
1 polymer ?
#
loop_
_entity_poly.entity_id
_entity_poly.type
_entity_poly.pdbx_seq_one_letter_code
_entity_poly.pdbx_strand_id
1 'polypeptide(L)'
;MDSALFHVLNGIWTSPPTDHLFTLLTSIRHTWPIYAFMALFIGFTYKKQGIIALLALALTLGITDQFSTHVLKPMVNRERPCRQETTIRLLIPCGPGQSFPSTHAINNGCLAMFIGIMFPQMRIWVLVFALLVSYSRIYVGVHYPFDVLGGLAFGAGFGFLTAFMLKRFPMSADQN
;
A
#
# COMPACT_ATOMS: atom_id res chain seq x y z
N MET A 1 17.82 15.73 2.73
CA MET A 1 16.48 15.86 3.34
C MET A 1 15.83 14.51 3.61
N ASP A 2 15.70 13.64 2.63
CA ASP A 2 15.00 12.36 2.78
C ASP A 2 15.71 11.40 3.74
N SER A 3 17.05 11.30 3.70
CA SER A 3 17.85 10.53 4.67
C SER A 3 17.70 11.06 6.10
N ALA A 4 17.74 12.38 6.29
CA ALA A 4 17.57 12.98 7.63
C ALA A 4 16.16 12.69 8.19
N LEU A 5 15.11 12.81 7.35
CA LEU A 5 13.75 12.48 7.74
C LEU A 5 13.61 10.97 8.04
N PHE A 6 14.30 10.13 7.25
CA PHE A 6 14.33 8.69 7.47
C PHE A 6 14.91 8.35 8.86
N HIS A 7 16.06 8.90 9.24
CA HIS A 7 16.64 8.64 10.56
C HIS A 7 15.71 9.03 11.71
N VAL A 8 15.03 10.17 11.59
CA VAL A 8 14.03 10.58 12.58
C VAL A 8 12.90 9.55 12.66
N LEU A 9 12.28 9.22 11.53
CA LEU A 9 11.09 8.35 11.48
C LEU A 9 11.42 6.87 11.77
N ASN A 10 12.62 6.41 11.46
CA ASN A 10 13.10 5.06 11.80
C ASN A 10 13.46 4.93 13.29
N GLY A 11 13.78 6.05 13.95
CA GLY A 11 14.21 6.09 15.35
C GLY A 11 13.14 6.49 16.37
N ILE A 12 12.00 7.08 15.95
CA ILE A 12 10.94 7.50 16.89
C ILE A 12 10.06 6.33 17.32
N TRP A 13 9.49 6.46 18.53
CA TRP A 13 8.56 5.49 19.15
C TRP A 13 9.09 4.05 19.21
N THR A 14 10.40 3.90 19.33
CA THR A 14 11.05 2.58 19.38
C THR A 14 10.84 1.93 20.74
N SER A 15 10.16 0.79 20.72
CA SER A 15 9.95 -0.07 21.89
C SER A 15 9.66 -1.51 21.42
N PRO A 16 9.88 -2.54 22.26
CA PRO A 16 9.57 -3.91 21.85
C PRO A 16 8.13 -4.12 21.34
N PRO A 17 7.08 -3.54 21.94
CA PRO A 17 5.72 -3.65 21.39
C PRO A 17 5.54 -3.00 20.02
N THR A 18 6.09 -1.80 19.80
CA THR A 18 5.99 -1.10 18.50
C THR A 18 6.79 -1.82 17.42
N ASP A 19 7.94 -2.39 17.77
CA ASP A 19 8.74 -3.22 16.86
C ASP A 19 7.96 -4.44 16.39
N HIS A 20 7.34 -5.14 17.33
CA HIS A 20 6.50 -6.28 17.02
C HIS A 20 5.31 -5.86 16.12
N LEU A 21 4.62 -4.79 16.48
CA LEU A 21 3.48 -4.26 15.70
C LEU A 21 3.89 -3.95 14.26
N PHE A 22 4.94 -3.15 14.05
CA PHE A 22 5.33 -2.74 12.70
C PHE A 22 5.97 -3.87 11.89
N THR A 23 6.60 -4.84 12.54
CA THR A 23 7.07 -6.07 11.89
C THR A 23 5.89 -6.94 11.42
N LEU A 24 4.82 -7.04 12.20
CA LEU A 24 3.58 -7.72 11.77
C LEU A 24 2.89 -6.98 10.62
N LEU A 25 2.73 -5.66 10.73
CA LEU A 25 2.06 -4.84 9.71
C LEU A 25 2.78 -4.85 8.36
N THR A 26 4.11 -4.93 8.36
CA THR A 26 4.90 -4.97 7.12
C THR A 26 4.83 -6.32 6.41
N SER A 27 4.41 -7.39 7.10
CA SER A 27 4.41 -8.76 6.59
C SER A 27 3.05 -9.15 6.01
N ILE A 28 2.99 -9.41 4.71
CA ILE A 28 1.76 -9.90 4.07
C ILE A 28 1.24 -11.19 4.72
N ARG A 29 2.15 -12.03 5.24
CA ARG A 29 1.77 -13.27 5.95
C ARG A 29 0.89 -13.00 7.17
N HIS A 30 1.03 -11.85 7.81
CA HIS A 30 0.25 -11.48 8.99
C HIS A 30 -0.92 -10.55 8.65
N THR A 31 -0.82 -9.79 7.57
CA THR A 31 -1.87 -8.84 7.18
C THR A 31 -2.90 -9.40 6.18
N TRP A 32 -2.60 -10.54 5.49
CA TRP A 32 -3.55 -11.13 4.55
C TRP A 32 -4.95 -11.44 5.15
N PRO A 33 -5.11 -11.82 6.44
CA PRO A 33 -6.45 -12.06 6.98
C PRO A 33 -7.30 -10.79 7.02
N ILE A 34 -6.67 -9.62 7.22
CA ILE A 34 -7.37 -8.32 7.19
C ILE A 34 -7.88 -8.03 5.79
N TYR A 35 -7.05 -8.24 4.75
CA TYR A 35 -7.47 -8.07 3.36
C TYR A 35 -8.56 -9.07 2.97
N ALA A 36 -8.44 -10.33 3.40
CA ALA A 36 -9.44 -11.35 3.15
C ALA A 36 -10.78 -11.02 3.83
N PHE A 37 -10.75 -10.61 5.10
CA PHE A 37 -11.95 -10.18 5.82
C PHE A 37 -12.63 -9.00 5.11
N MET A 38 -11.87 -8.00 4.72
CA MET A 38 -12.37 -6.84 3.98
C MET A 38 -13.01 -7.24 2.65
N ALA A 39 -12.36 -8.14 1.88
CA ALA A 39 -12.88 -8.64 0.62
C ALA A 39 -14.19 -9.45 0.81
N LEU A 40 -14.21 -10.33 1.80
CA LEU A 40 -15.42 -11.08 2.15
C LEU A 40 -16.55 -10.14 2.59
N PHE A 41 -16.28 -9.19 3.46
CA PHE A 41 -17.26 -8.19 3.91
C PHE A 41 -17.85 -7.42 2.73
N ILE A 42 -17.01 -6.93 1.81
CA ILE A 42 -17.46 -6.23 0.60
C ILE A 42 -18.30 -7.15 -0.28
N GLY A 43 -17.83 -8.39 -0.54
CA GLY A 43 -18.55 -9.36 -1.37
C GLY A 43 -19.93 -9.72 -0.81
N PHE A 44 -20.03 -9.99 0.49
CA PHE A 44 -21.31 -10.32 1.14
C PHE A 44 -22.25 -9.12 1.24
N THR A 45 -21.73 -7.93 1.58
CA THR A 45 -22.56 -6.73 1.79
C THR A 45 -23.06 -6.15 0.46
N TYR A 46 -22.17 -6.06 -0.54
CA TYR A 46 -22.48 -5.39 -1.82
C TYR A 46 -22.72 -6.36 -2.98
N LYS A 47 -22.69 -7.68 -2.70
CA LYS A 47 -23.04 -8.75 -3.64
C LYS A 47 -22.32 -8.58 -5.01
N LYS A 48 -23.07 -8.64 -6.12
CA LYS A 48 -22.54 -8.52 -7.50
C LYS A 48 -21.66 -7.26 -7.68
N GLN A 49 -22.09 -6.12 -7.16
CA GLN A 49 -21.32 -4.87 -7.27
C GLN A 49 -20.00 -4.94 -6.49
N GLY A 50 -20.03 -5.54 -5.30
CA GLY A 50 -18.83 -5.76 -4.49
C GLY A 50 -17.83 -6.69 -5.19
N ILE A 51 -18.31 -7.78 -5.78
CA ILE A 51 -17.46 -8.73 -6.52
C ILE A 51 -16.81 -8.06 -7.73
N ILE A 52 -17.56 -7.29 -8.51
CA ILE A 52 -17.05 -6.55 -9.67
C ILE A 52 -15.97 -5.54 -9.21
N ALA A 53 -16.24 -4.80 -8.13
CA ALA A 53 -15.28 -3.86 -7.57
C ALA A 53 -13.99 -4.55 -7.10
N LEU A 54 -14.09 -5.70 -6.44
CA LEU A 54 -12.95 -6.49 -6.01
C LEU A 54 -12.12 -7.04 -7.17
N LEU A 55 -12.77 -7.51 -8.24
CA LEU A 55 -12.09 -7.98 -9.45
C LEU A 55 -11.34 -6.82 -10.14
N ALA A 56 -11.98 -5.65 -10.25
CA ALA A 56 -11.33 -4.47 -10.81
C ALA A 56 -10.15 -4.00 -9.95
N LEU A 57 -10.29 -4.01 -8.62
CA LEU A 57 -9.20 -3.70 -7.71
C LEU A 57 -8.04 -4.70 -7.86
N ALA A 58 -8.31 -6.00 -7.90
CA ALA A 58 -7.28 -7.02 -8.06
C ALA A 58 -6.51 -6.85 -9.38
N LEU A 59 -7.22 -6.58 -10.48
CA LEU A 59 -6.59 -6.27 -11.77
C LEU A 59 -5.72 -5.02 -11.68
N THR A 60 -6.23 -3.95 -11.05
CA THR A 60 -5.47 -2.70 -10.87
C THR A 60 -4.21 -2.92 -10.04
N LEU A 61 -4.30 -3.69 -8.94
CA LEU A 61 -3.12 -4.02 -8.12
C LEU A 61 -2.08 -4.80 -8.93
N GLY A 62 -2.50 -5.75 -9.77
CA GLY A 62 -1.60 -6.44 -10.69
C GLY A 62 -0.91 -5.50 -11.67
N ILE A 63 -1.66 -4.57 -12.29
CA ILE A 63 -1.11 -3.57 -13.21
C ILE A 63 -0.13 -2.64 -12.49
N THR A 64 -0.49 -2.14 -11.31
CA THR A 64 0.38 -1.23 -10.54
C THR A 64 1.67 -1.89 -10.09
N ASP A 65 1.62 -3.17 -9.71
CA ASP A 65 2.80 -3.95 -9.32
C ASP A 65 3.76 -4.14 -10.50
N GLN A 66 3.23 -4.52 -11.67
CA GLN A 66 4.02 -4.66 -12.90
C GLN A 66 4.60 -3.31 -13.35
N PHE A 67 3.80 -2.26 -13.34
CA PHE A 67 4.25 -0.90 -13.69
C PHE A 67 5.34 -0.41 -12.73
N SER A 68 5.16 -0.61 -11.44
CA SER A 68 6.18 -0.27 -10.44
C SER A 68 7.48 -1.03 -10.68
N THR A 69 7.39 -2.35 -10.89
CA THR A 69 8.57 -3.23 -10.95
C THR A 69 9.36 -3.05 -12.24
N HIS A 70 8.67 -2.91 -13.38
CA HIS A 70 9.31 -2.90 -14.70
C HIS A 70 9.53 -1.50 -15.29
N VAL A 71 8.84 -0.48 -14.76
CA VAL A 71 8.96 0.90 -15.26
C VAL A 71 9.57 1.81 -14.20
N LEU A 72 8.88 2.03 -13.07
CA LEU A 72 9.29 3.06 -12.12
C LEU A 72 10.59 2.72 -11.40
N LYS A 73 10.76 1.48 -10.94
CA LYS A 73 11.96 1.07 -10.21
C LYS A 73 13.22 1.16 -11.07
N PRO A 74 13.26 0.64 -12.31
CA PRO A 74 14.43 0.79 -13.18
C PRO A 74 14.72 2.25 -13.56
N MET A 75 13.67 3.06 -13.78
CA MET A 75 13.84 4.48 -14.16
C MET A 75 14.51 5.31 -13.06
N VAL A 76 14.14 5.10 -11.82
CA VAL A 76 14.68 5.88 -10.69
C VAL A 76 15.96 5.24 -10.15
N ASN A 77 16.06 3.93 -10.20
CA ASN A 77 17.21 3.11 -9.79
C ASN A 77 17.77 3.48 -8.40
N ARG A 78 16.90 3.76 -7.44
CA ARG A 78 17.27 4.21 -6.10
C ARG A 78 17.63 3.03 -5.21
N GLU A 79 18.77 3.09 -4.55
CA GLU A 79 19.14 2.10 -3.53
C GLU A 79 18.34 2.25 -2.25
N ARG A 80 18.19 1.15 -1.51
CA ARG A 80 17.44 1.12 -0.24
C ARG A 80 18.29 1.66 0.92
N PRO A 81 17.66 2.27 1.95
CA PRO A 81 18.39 2.72 3.13
C PRO A 81 19.22 1.59 3.77
N CYS A 82 18.68 0.38 3.83
CA CYS A 82 19.38 -0.79 4.36
C CYS A 82 20.65 -1.23 3.59
N ARG A 83 21.00 -0.58 2.47
CA ARG A 83 22.23 -0.81 1.72
C ARG A 83 23.15 0.40 1.71
N GLN A 84 22.60 1.61 1.91
CA GLN A 84 23.36 2.86 1.83
C GLN A 84 23.74 3.42 3.21
N GLU A 85 22.86 3.24 4.19
CA GLU A 85 23.03 3.84 5.50
C GLU A 85 23.69 2.85 6.46
N THR A 86 24.68 3.30 7.21
CA THR A 86 25.43 2.46 8.15
C THR A 86 24.83 2.40 9.55
N THR A 87 24.04 3.40 9.93
CA THR A 87 23.45 3.56 11.27
C THR A 87 21.93 3.58 11.19
N ILE A 88 21.34 2.43 10.88
CA ILE A 88 19.88 2.30 10.80
C ILE A 88 19.37 1.20 11.72
N ARG A 89 18.11 1.32 12.04
CA ARG A 89 17.36 0.27 12.73
C ARG A 89 16.66 -0.62 11.69
N LEU A 90 17.28 -1.78 11.39
CA LEU A 90 16.77 -2.75 10.44
C LEU A 90 16.12 -3.91 11.19
N LEU A 91 14.78 -4.03 11.11
CA LEU A 91 14.02 -5.05 11.84
C LEU A 91 13.64 -6.27 10.99
N ILE A 92 13.82 -6.19 9.68
CA ILE A 92 13.56 -7.28 8.74
C ILE A 92 14.68 -7.34 7.69
N PRO A 93 14.89 -8.47 7.02
CA PRO A 93 15.90 -8.56 5.95
C PRO A 93 15.67 -7.51 4.85
N CYS A 94 16.76 -6.92 4.38
CA CYS A 94 16.77 -6.00 3.25
C CYS A 94 16.33 -6.73 1.98
N GLY A 95 15.14 -6.42 1.47
CA GLY A 95 14.60 -7.08 0.27
C GLY A 95 15.40 -6.77 -0.99
N PRO A 96 15.25 -7.58 -2.06
CA PRO A 96 15.90 -7.34 -3.35
C PRO A 96 15.32 -6.09 -4.06
N GLY A 97 16.00 -5.67 -5.14
CA GLY A 97 15.57 -4.58 -6.02
C GLY A 97 15.69 -3.18 -5.42
N GLN A 98 15.23 -2.21 -6.19
CA GLN A 98 15.32 -0.78 -5.92
C GLN A 98 14.33 -0.31 -4.84
N SER A 99 14.62 0.86 -4.24
CA SER A 99 13.83 1.41 -3.16
C SER A 99 12.56 2.13 -3.66
N PHE A 100 12.70 3.00 -4.65
CA PHE A 100 11.60 3.84 -5.14
C PHE A 100 10.87 3.20 -6.33
N PRO A 101 9.55 3.29 -6.34
CA PRO A 101 8.67 3.55 -5.19
C PRO A 101 8.47 2.30 -4.32
N SER A 102 7.96 2.48 -3.09
CA SER A 102 7.59 1.36 -2.23
C SER A 102 6.36 0.64 -2.75
N THR A 103 6.50 -0.63 -3.14
CA THR A 103 5.38 -1.46 -3.65
C THR A 103 4.26 -1.62 -2.60
N HIS A 104 4.61 -1.77 -1.32
CA HIS A 104 3.61 -1.79 -0.24
C HIS A 104 2.80 -0.50 -0.19
N ALA A 105 3.45 0.65 -0.35
CA ALA A 105 2.78 1.94 -0.36
C ALA A 105 1.90 2.12 -1.60
N ILE A 106 2.35 1.68 -2.79
CA ILE A 106 1.52 1.70 -4.01
C ILE A 106 0.24 0.89 -3.80
N ASN A 107 0.38 -0.36 -3.37
CA ASN A 107 -0.76 -1.25 -3.22
C ASN A 107 -1.75 -0.74 -2.17
N ASN A 108 -1.25 -0.24 -1.04
CA ASN A 108 -2.11 0.31 0.01
C ASN A 108 -2.71 1.68 -0.36
N GLY A 109 -2.00 2.53 -1.11
CA GLY A 109 -2.53 3.78 -1.65
C GLY A 109 -3.65 3.53 -2.67
N CYS A 110 -3.45 2.56 -3.57
CA CYS A 110 -4.47 2.13 -4.53
C CYS A 110 -5.71 1.59 -3.82
N LEU A 111 -5.53 0.66 -2.89
CA LEU A 111 -6.60 0.07 -2.10
C LEU A 111 -7.38 1.13 -1.32
N ALA A 112 -6.70 2.02 -0.59
CA ALA A 112 -7.34 3.05 0.22
C ALA A 112 -8.16 4.03 -0.62
N MET A 113 -7.61 4.50 -1.74
CA MET A 113 -8.33 5.42 -2.64
C MET A 113 -9.52 4.73 -3.29
N PHE A 114 -9.32 3.54 -3.86
CA PHE A 114 -10.38 2.79 -4.54
C PHE A 114 -11.52 2.44 -3.59
N ILE A 115 -11.22 1.79 -2.46
CA ILE A 115 -12.23 1.39 -1.47
C ILE A 115 -12.91 2.61 -0.85
N GLY A 116 -12.16 3.66 -0.53
CA GLY A 116 -12.70 4.90 0.03
C GLY A 116 -13.68 5.64 -0.89
N ILE A 117 -13.53 5.49 -2.23
CA ILE A 117 -14.46 6.04 -3.22
C ILE A 117 -15.66 5.12 -3.45
N MET A 118 -15.42 3.81 -3.57
CA MET A 118 -16.48 2.83 -3.87
C MET A 118 -17.36 2.56 -2.65
N PHE A 119 -16.76 2.54 -1.46
CA PHE A 119 -17.42 2.19 -0.18
C PHE A 119 -17.10 3.25 0.88
N PRO A 120 -17.75 4.43 0.86
CA PRO A 120 -17.42 5.57 1.72
C PRO A 120 -17.42 5.27 3.23
N GLN A 121 -18.22 4.31 3.67
CA GLN A 121 -18.29 3.87 5.08
C GLN A 121 -16.97 3.28 5.58
N MET A 122 -16.16 2.72 4.67
CA MET A 122 -14.87 2.10 4.99
C MET A 122 -13.68 3.08 4.86
N ARG A 123 -13.91 4.30 4.34
CA ARG A 123 -12.86 5.24 3.94
C ARG A 123 -11.81 5.49 5.03
N ILE A 124 -12.26 5.82 6.23
CA ILE A 124 -11.31 6.16 7.31
C ILE A 124 -10.48 4.94 7.74
N TRP A 125 -11.11 3.77 7.82
CA TRP A 125 -10.46 2.54 8.25
C TRP A 125 -9.39 2.08 7.26
N VAL A 126 -9.72 2.06 5.96
CA VAL A 126 -8.75 1.67 4.93
C VAL A 126 -7.63 2.70 4.77
N LEU A 127 -7.92 4.00 4.97
CA LEU A 127 -6.90 5.05 4.94
C LEU A 127 -5.92 4.89 6.10
N VAL A 128 -6.42 4.74 7.34
CA VAL A 128 -5.57 4.54 8.52
C VAL A 128 -4.72 3.29 8.36
N PHE A 129 -5.33 2.18 7.93
CA PHE A 129 -4.60 0.93 7.69
C PHE A 129 -3.52 1.09 6.63
N ALA A 130 -3.83 1.73 5.50
CA ALA A 130 -2.86 1.98 4.43
C ALA A 130 -1.68 2.84 4.89
N LEU A 131 -1.94 3.87 5.70
CA LEU A 131 -0.89 4.72 6.26
C LEU A 131 -0.01 3.95 7.25
N LEU A 132 -0.59 3.12 8.11
CA LEU A 132 0.15 2.30 9.07
C LEU A 132 1.05 1.27 8.36
N VAL A 133 0.52 0.53 7.37
CA VAL A 133 1.31 -0.42 6.57
C VAL A 133 2.39 0.30 5.78
N SER A 134 2.09 1.47 5.21
CA SER A 134 3.07 2.24 4.46
C SER A 134 4.18 2.80 5.37
N TYR A 135 3.82 3.34 6.53
CA TYR A 135 4.78 3.81 7.52
C TYR A 135 5.66 2.68 8.07
N SER A 136 5.12 1.47 8.21
CA SER A 136 5.89 0.32 8.67
C SER A 136 7.15 0.09 7.83
N ARG A 137 7.14 0.46 6.52
CA ARG A 137 8.30 0.29 5.62
C ARG A 137 9.47 1.21 5.97
N ILE A 138 9.17 2.42 6.49
CA ILE A 138 10.17 3.36 7.01
C ILE A 138 10.66 2.85 8.37
N TYR A 139 9.72 2.49 9.24
CA TYR A 139 9.99 2.05 10.59
C TYR A 139 10.92 0.82 10.64
N VAL A 140 10.69 -0.17 9.79
CA VAL A 140 11.53 -1.38 9.73
C VAL A 140 12.85 -1.18 8.95
N GLY A 141 13.12 0.01 8.39
CA GLY A 141 14.40 0.38 7.81
C GLY A 141 14.62 0.03 6.34
N VAL A 142 13.57 -0.27 5.55
CA VAL A 142 13.73 -0.78 4.17
C VAL A 142 13.35 0.20 3.05
N HIS A 143 12.72 1.34 3.39
CA HIS A 143 12.35 2.40 2.44
C HIS A 143 12.51 3.78 3.04
N TYR A 144 12.90 4.74 2.21
CA TYR A 144 12.90 6.15 2.57
C TYR A 144 11.46 6.74 2.59
N PRO A 145 11.24 7.86 3.32
CA PRO A 145 9.95 8.54 3.34
C PRO A 145 9.42 8.89 1.95
N PHE A 146 10.26 9.38 1.03
CA PHE A 146 9.80 9.73 -0.33
C PHE A 146 9.48 8.51 -1.20
N ASP A 147 10.05 7.33 -0.91
CA ASP A 147 9.64 6.09 -1.57
C ASP A 147 8.20 5.74 -1.19
N VAL A 148 7.84 5.97 0.07
CA VAL A 148 6.52 5.70 0.61
C VAL A 148 5.51 6.74 0.11
N LEU A 149 5.84 8.02 0.17
CA LEU A 149 4.97 9.09 -0.33
C LEU A 149 4.71 8.97 -1.83
N GLY A 150 5.77 8.74 -2.62
CA GLY A 150 5.64 8.47 -4.05
C GLY A 150 4.78 7.24 -4.34
N GLY A 151 5.01 6.15 -3.58
CA GLY A 151 4.20 4.95 -3.69
C GLY A 151 2.72 5.20 -3.40
N LEU A 152 2.40 5.87 -2.30
CA LEU A 152 1.02 6.25 -1.95
C LEU A 152 0.37 7.12 -3.04
N ALA A 153 1.10 8.10 -3.58
CA ALA A 153 0.58 8.99 -4.62
C ALA A 153 0.28 8.25 -5.93
N PHE A 154 1.23 7.44 -6.42
CA PHE A 154 1.00 6.61 -7.61
C PHE A 154 -0.15 5.63 -7.40
N GLY A 155 -0.16 4.91 -6.27
CA GLY A 155 -1.23 3.99 -5.94
C GLY A 155 -2.59 4.66 -5.86
N ALA A 156 -2.69 5.82 -5.18
CA ALA A 156 -3.91 6.59 -5.10
C ALA A 156 -4.41 7.06 -6.49
N GLY A 157 -3.50 7.45 -7.38
CA GLY A 157 -3.84 7.80 -8.77
C GLY A 157 -4.49 6.65 -9.53
N PHE A 158 -3.91 5.46 -9.46
CA PHE A 158 -4.49 4.26 -10.10
C PHE A 158 -5.82 3.86 -9.45
N GLY A 159 -5.91 3.89 -8.12
CA GLY A 159 -7.14 3.59 -7.40
C GLY A 159 -8.27 4.57 -7.73
N PHE A 160 -7.95 5.87 -7.83
CA PHE A 160 -8.88 6.90 -8.26
C PHE A 160 -9.38 6.65 -9.69
N LEU A 161 -8.47 6.42 -10.63
CA LEU A 161 -8.81 6.20 -12.04
C LEU A 161 -9.73 4.99 -12.21
N THR A 162 -9.42 3.87 -11.56
CA THR A 162 -10.26 2.66 -11.62
C THR A 162 -11.64 2.90 -11.00
N ALA A 163 -11.71 3.54 -9.83
CA ALA A 163 -13.00 3.86 -9.20
C ALA A 163 -13.83 4.84 -10.04
N PHE A 164 -13.18 5.84 -10.64
CA PHE A 164 -13.83 6.79 -11.54
C PHE A 164 -14.42 6.08 -12.77
N MET A 165 -13.65 5.19 -13.41
CA MET A 165 -14.11 4.42 -14.56
C MET A 165 -15.31 3.52 -14.20
N LEU A 166 -15.25 2.80 -13.10
CA LEU A 166 -16.38 1.97 -12.66
C LEU A 166 -17.65 2.77 -12.37
N LYS A 167 -17.52 3.97 -11.79
CA LYS A 167 -18.67 4.85 -11.54
C LYS A 167 -19.22 5.48 -12.81
N ARG A 168 -18.34 5.83 -13.76
CA ARG A 168 -18.73 6.48 -15.03
C ARG A 168 -19.40 5.50 -15.99
N PHE A 169 -18.99 4.23 -15.98
CA PHE A 169 -19.53 3.18 -16.81
C PHE A 169 -20.11 2.06 -15.92
N PRO A 170 -21.22 2.34 -15.22
CA PRO A 170 -21.85 1.33 -14.40
C PRO A 170 -22.23 0.16 -15.29
N MET A 171 -21.64 -1.01 -15.03
CA MET A 171 -22.09 -2.24 -15.69
C MET A 171 -23.53 -2.42 -15.26
N SER A 172 -24.45 -2.32 -16.24
CA SER A 172 -25.89 -2.41 -16.03
C SER A 172 -26.21 -3.60 -15.12
N ALA A 173 -26.60 -3.30 -13.89
CA ALA A 173 -27.25 -4.29 -13.07
C ALA A 173 -28.63 -4.48 -13.69
N ASP A 174 -28.87 -5.66 -14.26
CA ASP A 174 -30.23 -6.08 -14.59
C ASP A 174 -31.11 -5.79 -13.39
N GLN A 175 -32.04 -4.89 -13.57
CA GLN A 175 -33.15 -4.69 -12.65
C GLN A 175 -34.01 -5.96 -12.76
N ASN A 176 -33.78 -6.92 -11.88
CA ASN A 176 -34.71 -8.00 -11.55
C ASN A 176 -34.62 -8.27 -10.05
#